data_f18e0fa5402f01b96f0d5affd721c8f6
#
_entry.id   f18e0fa5402f01b96f0d5affd721c8f6
#
_cell.length_a   1.000
_cell.length_b   1.000
_cell.length_c   1.000
_cell.angle_alpha   90.00
_cell.angle_beta   90.00
_cell.angle_gamma   90.00
#
_symmetry.space_group_name_H-M   'P 1'
#
loop_
_entity.id
_entity.type
_entity.pdbx_description
1 polymer ?
#
loop_
_entity_poly.entity_id
_entity_poly.type
_entity_poly.pdbx_seq_one_letter_code
_entity_poly.pdbx_strand_id
1 'polypeptide(L)'
;LADYTTRMLPEAIAAVRQHSGESELTLMGYCMGGLFCLIYAGWSHDPDVRNIVTIASPIDYYQMGVAGRLAKLMHHPLRLAARYVPFSLDDIDPRWLRIPGWASATVFKLTNPLGVVQSYVDLLMNLWDRDYVTEYQTQAKWFNDMHDYPGGIVQDFVIRVGLANQMARGRLRLGKDEHALFDRIDCALLAIAGKTDRIVTTAAARRVLDIVASQDKDFMICPGGHAGVFAGREAPDTTWAFAADWLSSRSTPRPRRRPVANAKPQAAVRKKSTSSARKRRGASKGMA
;
A
#
# COMPACT_ATOMS: atom_id res chain seq x y z
N LEU A 1 -1.65 -0.71 -8.71
CA LEU A 1 -2.27 -0.34 -7.41
C LEU A 1 -3.78 -0.48 -7.46
N ALA A 2 -4.45 -0.03 -8.52
CA ALA A 2 -5.90 -0.08 -8.63
C ALA A 2 -6.49 -1.47 -8.36
N ASP A 3 -6.05 -2.51 -9.06
CA ASP A 3 -6.56 -3.88 -8.88
C ASP A 3 -6.51 -4.36 -7.43
N TYR A 4 -5.41 -4.05 -6.72
CA TYR A 4 -5.26 -4.42 -5.31
C TYR A 4 -6.27 -3.72 -4.41
N THR A 5 -6.53 -2.44 -4.67
CA THR A 5 -7.29 -1.60 -3.75
C THR A 5 -8.76 -1.47 -4.11
N THR A 6 -9.13 -1.61 -5.41
CA THR A 6 -10.53 -1.48 -5.87
C THR A 6 -11.22 -2.81 -6.15
N ARG A 7 -10.47 -3.91 -6.21
CA ARG A 7 -11.02 -5.25 -6.46
C ARG A 7 -10.59 -6.26 -5.38
N MET A 8 -9.30 -6.55 -5.25
CA MET A 8 -8.85 -7.64 -4.36
C MET A 8 -9.09 -7.35 -2.88
N LEU A 9 -8.80 -6.14 -2.43
CA LEU A 9 -9.04 -5.76 -1.02
C LEU A 9 -10.54 -5.70 -0.68
N PRO A 10 -11.43 -5.12 -1.49
CA PRO A 10 -12.87 -5.24 -1.29
C PRO A 10 -13.38 -6.69 -1.23
N GLU A 11 -12.89 -7.58 -2.12
CA GLU A 11 -13.24 -9.00 -2.09
C GLU A 11 -12.79 -9.66 -0.76
N ALA A 12 -11.58 -9.38 -0.31
CA ALA A 12 -11.06 -9.88 0.97
C ALA A 12 -11.86 -9.34 2.17
N ILE A 13 -12.19 -8.04 2.18
CA ILE A 13 -13.01 -7.43 3.23
C ILE A 13 -14.41 -8.06 3.26
N ALA A 14 -15.03 -8.28 2.10
CA ALA A 14 -16.32 -8.94 2.02
C ALA A 14 -16.28 -10.37 2.58
N ALA A 15 -15.21 -11.12 2.27
CA ALA A 15 -15.01 -12.48 2.78
C ALA A 15 -14.80 -12.47 4.31
N VAL A 16 -14.03 -11.52 4.85
CA VAL A 16 -13.84 -11.35 6.31
C VAL A 16 -15.16 -11.04 7.00
N ARG A 17 -15.94 -10.11 6.48
CA ARG A 17 -17.28 -9.75 7.01
C ARG A 17 -18.23 -10.95 6.99
N GLN A 18 -18.24 -11.69 5.90
CA GLN A 18 -19.05 -12.91 5.77
C GLN A 18 -18.65 -13.97 6.78
N HIS A 19 -17.34 -14.18 6.99
CA HIS A 19 -16.83 -15.20 7.88
C HIS A 19 -17.04 -14.83 9.35
N SER A 20 -16.78 -13.57 9.73
CA SER A 20 -16.92 -13.10 11.12
C SER A 20 -18.36 -12.82 11.53
N GLY A 21 -19.24 -12.53 10.56
CA GLY A 21 -20.61 -12.05 10.82
C GLY A 21 -20.65 -10.58 11.28
N GLU A 22 -19.50 -9.88 11.27
CA GLU A 22 -19.40 -8.48 11.66
C GLU A 22 -19.27 -7.58 10.43
N SER A 23 -19.98 -6.43 10.44
CA SER A 23 -19.84 -5.44 9.36
C SER A 23 -18.68 -4.49 9.58
N GLU A 24 -18.46 -4.09 10.83
CA GLU A 24 -17.38 -3.17 11.21
C GLU A 24 -16.04 -3.89 11.29
N LEU A 25 -14.97 -3.23 10.82
CA LEU A 25 -13.62 -3.80 10.86
C LEU A 25 -12.55 -2.72 11.04
N THR A 26 -11.37 -3.19 11.42
CA THR A 26 -10.14 -2.40 11.44
C THR A 26 -9.26 -2.84 10.28
N LEU A 27 -8.71 -1.87 9.54
CA LEU A 27 -7.67 -2.12 8.55
C LEU A 27 -6.30 -1.89 9.21
N MET A 28 -5.45 -2.89 9.17
CA MET A 28 -4.07 -2.76 9.65
C MET A 28 -3.10 -3.11 8.51
N GLY A 29 -2.15 -2.23 8.24
CA GLY A 29 -1.19 -2.44 7.17
C GLY A 29 0.23 -2.01 7.54
N TYR A 30 1.19 -2.88 7.19
CA TYR A 30 2.61 -2.63 7.33
C TYR A 30 3.21 -2.21 5.99
N CYS A 31 4.05 -1.17 5.98
CA CYS A 31 4.75 -0.66 4.81
C CYS A 31 3.77 -0.34 3.66
N MET A 32 3.89 -1.01 2.52
CA MET A 32 2.98 -0.89 1.38
C MET A 32 1.54 -1.31 1.74
N GLY A 33 1.36 -2.25 2.68
CA GLY A 33 0.03 -2.63 3.16
C GLY A 33 -0.74 -1.48 3.79
N GLY A 34 -0.06 -0.59 4.53
CA GLY A 34 -0.70 0.62 5.05
C GLY A 34 -1.12 1.60 3.97
N LEU A 35 -0.37 1.68 2.84
CA LEU A 35 -0.81 2.45 1.68
C LEU A 35 -2.10 1.87 1.09
N PHE A 36 -2.19 0.53 0.97
CA PHE A 36 -3.41 -0.12 0.48
C PHE A 36 -4.62 0.16 1.38
N CYS A 37 -4.45 0.13 2.70
CA CYS A 37 -5.52 0.48 3.64
C CYS A 37 -6.01 1.91 3.42
N LEU A 38 -5.10 2.88 3.30
CA LEU A 38 -5.44 4.28 3.08
C LEU A 38 -6.06 4.51 1.69
N ILE A 39 -5.52 3.86 0.65
CA ILE A 39 -6.04 3.98 -0.71
C ILE A 39 -7.46 3.42 -0.77
N TYR A 40 -7.70 2.24 -0.16
CA TYR A 40 -9.03 1.65 -0.09
C TYR A 40 -10.00 2.58 0.62
N ALA A 41 -9.66 3.03 1.82
CA ALA A 41 -10.55 3.90 2.61
C ALA A 41 -10.86 5.24 1.89
N GLY A 42 -9.85 5.87 1.28
CA GLY A 42 -10.02 7.11 0.53
C GLY A 42 -10.76 6.95 -0.81
N TRP A 43 -10.82 5.72 -1.35
CA TRP A 43 -11.56 5.40 -2.57
C TRP A 43 -12.98 4.91 -2.29
N SER A 44 -13.12 3.92 -1.41
CA SER A 44 -14.41 3.25 -1.16
C SER A 44 -15.36 4.08 -0.31
N HIS A 45 -14.82 4.93 0.56
CA HIS A 45 -15.57 5.65 1.57
C HIS A 45 -16.49 4.72 2.39
N ASP A 46 -15.95 3.55 2.76
CA ASP A 46 -16.65 2.49 3.48
C ASP A 46 -16.91 2.92 4.95
N PRO A 47 -18.15 3.18 5.36
CA PRO A 47 -18.46 3.69 6.70
C PRO A 47 -18.25 2.66 7.81
N ASP A 48 -18.08 1.39 7.45
CA ASP A 48 -17.86 0.30 8.39
C ASP A 48 -16.38 0.02 8.66
N VAL A 49 -15.48 0.78 8.02
CA VAL A 49 -14.07 0.86 8.44
C VAL A 49 -13.97 1.78 9.65
N ARG A 50 -13.80 1.19 10.83
CA ARG A 50 -13.80 1.93 12.10
C ARG A 50 -12.46 2.52 12.47
N ASN A 51 -11.39 1.77 12.17
CA ASN A 51 -10.04 2.16 12.50
C ASN A 51 -9.10 1.82 11.35
N ILE A 52 -8.07 2.62 11.18
CA ILE A 52 -6.92 2.32 10.32
C ILE A 52 -5.65 2.39 11.17
N VAL A 53 -4.82 1.35 11.09
CA VAL A 53 -3.49 1.31 11.69
C VAL A 53 -2.46 1.17 10.58
N THR A 54 -1.56 2.13 10.47
CA THR A 54 -0.44 2.08 9.52
C THR A 54 0.88 1.92 10.28
N ILE A 55 1.69 0.95 9.90
CA ILE A 55 2.99 0.68 10.52
C ILE A 55 4.08 0.86 9.45
N ALA A 56 5.02 1.76 9.69
CA ALA A 56 6.15 2.04 8.80
C ALA A 56 5.73 2.25 7.33
N SER A 57 4.64 3.02 7.09
CA SER A 57 4.08 3.23 5.75
C SER A 57 4.60 4.52 5.11
N PRO A 58 5.10 4.47 3.85
CA PRO A 58 5.77 5.59 3.19
C PRO A 58 4.78 6.58 2.58
N ILE A 59 4.20 7.47 3.38
CA ILE A 59 3.19 8.44 2.93
C ILE A 59 3.82 9.60 2.16
N ASP A 60 4.90 10.19 2.69
CA ASP A 60 5.68 11.20 1.97
C ASP A 60 6.98 10.58 1.44
N TYR A 61 6.94 10.18 0.17
CA TYR A 61 8.09 9.55 -0.45
C TYR A 61 9.32 10.45 -0.51
N TYR A 62 9.13 11.78 -0.60
CA TYR A 62 10.26 12.71 -0.65
C TYR A 62 11.00 12.83 0.69
N GLN A 63 10.39 12.39 1.78
CA GLN A 63 11.02 12.30 3.10
C GLN A 63 11.71 10.94 3.33
N MET A 64 11.62 10.00 2.38
CA MET A 64 12.31 8.72 2.47
C MET A 64 13.80 8.88 2.15
N GLY A 65 14.66 8.69 3.09
CA GLY A 65 16.13 8.59 2.96
C GLY A 65 16.74 9.14 1.66
N VAL A 66 17.67 8.40 1.06
CA VAL A 66 18.36 8.77 -0.20
C VAL A 66 17.40 8.67 -1.40
N ALA A 67 16.56 7.64 -1.46
CA ALA A 67 15.63 7.42 -2.57
C ALA A 67 14.63 8.58 -2.71
N GLY A 68 14.11 9.08 -1.60
CA GLY A 68 13.19 10.22 -1.59
C GLY A 68 13.83 11.52 -2.07
N ARG A 69 15.08 11.78 -1.63
CA ARG A 69 15.83 12.96 -2.08
C ARG A 69 16.08 12.91 -3.59
N LEU A 70 16.45 11.75 -4.10
CA LEU A 70 16.67 11.55 -5.54
C LEU A 70 15.36 11.74 -6.33
N ALA A 71 14.25 11.16 -5.87
CA ALA A 71 12.94 11.32 -6.51
C ALA A 71 12.51 12.79 -6.54
N LYS A 72 12.71 13.53 -5.44
CA LYS A 72 12.43 14.96 -5.35
C LYS A 72 13.27 15.77 -6.33
N LEU A 73 14.55 15.47 -6.44
CA LEU A 73 15.47 16.13 -7.37
C LEU A 73 15.08 15.87 -8.83
N MET A 74 14.71 14.62 -9.15
CA MET A 74 14.35 14.20 -10.51
C MET A 74 12.95 14.66 -10.94
N HIS A 75 12.09 15.02 -10.02
CA HIS A 75 10.70 15.38 -10.33
C HIS A 75 10.58 16.54 -11.35
N HIS A 76 11.29 17.64 -11.10
CA HIS A 76 11.22 18.81 -11.98
C HIS A 76 11.82 18.59 -13.37
N PRO A 77 13.04 18.05 -13.52
CA PRO A 77 13.61 17.79 -14.84
C PRO A 77 12.81 16.76 -15.63
N LEU A 78 12.31 15.70 -15.01
CA LEU A 78 11.47 14.72 -15.70
C LEU A 78 10.13 15.32 -16.16
N ARG A 79 9.50 16.16 -15.34
CA ARG A 79 8.28 16.89 -15.73
C ARG A 79 8.50 17.88 -16.87
N LEU A 80 9.66 18.51 -16.91
CA LEU A 80 10.03 19.41 -18.00
C LEU A 80 10.30 18.61 -19.29
N ALA A 81 11.08 17.54 -19.19
CA ALA A 81 11.37 16.66 -20.33
C ALA A 81 10.08 16.07 -20.93
N ALA A 82 9.12 15.66 -20.10
CA ALA A 82 7.84 15.12 -20.56
C ALA A 82 6.98 16.11 -21.38
N ARG A 83 7.30 17.41 -21.38
CA ARG A 83 6.64 18.40 -22.25
C ARG A 83 7.19 18.42 -23.68
N TYR A 84 8.42 17.96 -23.86
CA TYR A 84 9.13 18.00 -25.15
C TYR A 84 9.29 16.64 -25.79
N VAL A 85 9.17 15.56 -24.99
CA VAL A 85 9.27 14.17 -25.46
C VAL A 85 7.86 13.57 -25.43
N PRO A 86 7.33 13.09 -26.55
CA PRO A 86 6.00 12.47 -26.63
C PRO A 86 6.00 11.04 -26.02
N PHE A 87 6.74 10.83 -24.94
CA PHE A 87 6.87 9.56 -24.23
C PHE A 87 6.56 9.78 -22.74
N SER A 88 5.62 9.00 -22.23
CA SER A 88 5.30 8.95 -20.81
C SER A 88 5.84 7.65 -20.21
N LEU A 89 6.25 7.70 -18.94
CA LEU A 89 6.57 6.48 -18.20
C LEU A 89 5.34 5.57 -18.06
N ASP A 90 4.13 6.11 -18.18
CA ASP A 90 2.89 5.34 -18.24
C ASP A 90 2.76 4.52 -19.55
N ASP A 91 3.51 4.86 -20.62
CA ASP A 91 3.48 4.16 -21.91
C ASP A 91 4.38 2.91 -21.92
N ILE A 92 5.22 2.73 -20.92
CA ILE A 92 6.05 1.53 -20.78
C ILE A 92 5.13 0.33 -20.51
N ASP A 93 5.26 -0.74 -21.30
CA ASP A 93 4.54 -1.98 -21.01
C ASP A 93 4.93 -2.48 -19.61
N PRO A 94 3.98 -2.59 -18.68
CA PRO A 94 4.24 -3.01 -17.31
C PRO A 94 4.97 -4.36 -17.20
N ARG A 95 4.89 -5.22 -18.21
CA ARG A 95 5.60 -6.53 -18.22
C ARG A 95 7.11 -6.38 -18.09
N TRP A 96 7.68 -5.30 -18.61
CA TRP A 96 9.11 -5.00 -18.53
C TRP A 96 9.56 -4.50 -17.15
N LEU A 97 8.62 -4.05 -16.33
CA LEU A 97 8.88 -3.48 -15.02
C LEU A 97 8.72 -4.51 -13.88
N ARG A 98 8.48 -5.79 -14.20
CA ARG A 98 8.40 -6.85 -13.20
C ARG A 98 9.71 -6.95 -12.43
N ILE A 99 9.63 -6.91 -11.11
CA ILE A 99 10.79 -7.12 -10.23
C ILE A 99 10.66 -8.50 -9.60
N PRO A 100 11.56 -9.45 -9.90
CA PRO A 100 11.52 -10.77 -9.28
C PRO A 100 11.81 -10.68 -7.78
N GLY A 101 11.23 -11.58 -6.98
CA GLY A 101 11.33 -11.56 -5.52
C GLY A 101 12.74 -11.56 -5.00
N TRP A 102 13.65 -12.33 -5.62
CA TRP A 102 15.07 -12.33 -5.26
C TRP A 102 15.74 -10.95 -5.40
N ALA A 103 15.37 -10.18 -6.43
CA ALA A 103 15.90 -8.83 -6.64
C ALA A 103 15.38 -7.88 -5.57
N SER A 104 14.09 -7.98 -5.21
CA SER A 104 13.49 -7.23 -4.09
C SER A 104 14.20 -7.56 -2.79
N ALA A 105 14.41 -8.84 -2.46
CA ALA A 105 15.13 -9.28 -1.27
C ALA A 105 16.57 -8.71 -1.23
N THR A 106 17.26 -8.68 -2.38
CA THR A 106 18.60 -8.11 -2.50
C THR A 106 18.60 -6.61 -2.25
N VAL A 107 17.66 -5.86 -2.85
CA VAL A 107 17.53 -4.42 -2.62
C VAL A 107 17.28 -4.13 -1.14
N PHE A 108 16.39 -4.87 -0.47
CA PHE A 108 16.17 -4.72 0.97
C PHE A 108 17.45 -4.92 1.80
N LYS A 109 18.24 -5.96 1.50
CA LYS A 109 19.53 -6.20 2.18
C LYS A 109 20.52 -5.05 1.96
N LEU A 110 20.54 -4.48 0.76
CA LEU A 110 21.41 -3.34 0.41
C LEU A 110 21.00 -2.03 1.08
N THR A 111 19.77 -1.89 1.57
CA THR A 111 19.37 -0.70 2.35
C THR A 111 20.05 -0.62 3.72
N ASN A 112 20.51 -1.75 4.28
CA ASN A 112 21.21 -1.81 5.55
C ASN A 112 22.33 -2.88 5.53
N PRO A 113 23.41 -2.71 4.75
CA PRO A 113 24.45 -3.72 4.61
C PRO A 113 25.18 -4.02 5.91
N LEU A 114 25.40 -3.01 6.76
CA LEU A 114 25.99 -3.20 8.08
C LEU A 114 25.11 -4.04 9.00
N GLY A 115 23.79 -3.83 8.95
CA GLY A 115 22.83 -4.66 9.70
C GLY A 115 22.82 -6.11 9.25
N VAL A 116 23.02 -6.36 7.95
CA VAL A 116 23.18 -7.74 7.43
C VAL A 116 24.42 -8.39 8.01
N VAL A 117 25.56 -7.71 7.98
CA VAL A 117 26.82 -8.22 8.56
C VAL A 117 26.64 -8.45 10.07
N GLN A 118 26.07 -7.48 10.77
CA GLN A 118 25.80 -7.61 12.22
C GLN A 118 24.91 -8.82 12.54
N SER A 119 23.88 -9.07 11.74
CA SER A 119 22.98 -10.21 11.95
C SER A 119 23.70 -11.57 11.81
N TYR A 120 24.70 -11.66 10.92
CA TYR A 120 25.54 -12.87 10.83
C TYR A 120 26.49 -13.01 12.02
N VAL A 121 27.09 -11.90 12.50
CA VAL A 121 27.90 -11.91 13.71
C VAL A 121 27.08 -12.33 14.92
N ASP A 122 25.88 -11.74 15.08
CA ASP A 122 24.97 -12.09 16.18
C ASP A 122 24.53 -13.55 16.10
N LEU A 123 24.30 -14.10 14.90
CA LEU A 123 24.01 -15.52 14.72
C LEU A 123 25.18 -16.38 15.20
N LEU A 124 26.42 -16.06 14.79
CA LEU A 124 27.60 -16.81 15.20
C LEU A 124 27.82 -16.76 16.71
N MET A 125 27.57 -15.60 17.31
CA MET A 125 27.70 -15.39 18.75
C MET A 125 26.62 -16.09 19.58
N ASN A 126 25.50 -16.51 18.97
CA ASN A 126 24.37 -17.15 19.63
C ASN A 126 24.03 -18.54 19.04
N LEU A 127 25.00 -19.23 18.41
CA LEU A 127 24.76 -20.54 17.78
C LEU A 127 24.31 -21.64 18.77
N TRP A 128 24.63 -21.50 20.05
CA TRP A 128 24.21 -22.41 21.11
C TRP A 128 22.80 -22.13 21.63
N ASP A 129 22.23 -20.96 21.34
CA ASP A 129 20.85 -20.62 21.64
C ASP A 129 19.92 -21.07 20.52
N ARG A 130 19.24 -22.20 20.75
CA ARG A 130 18.35 -22.82 19.78
C ARG A 130 17.18 -21.93 19.40
N ASP A 131 16.66 -21.16 20.34
CA ASP A 131 15.51 -20.30 20.11
C ASP A 131 15.95 -19.10 19.24
N TYR A 132 17.11 -18.54 19.51
CA TYR A 132 17.70 -17.50 18.68
C TYR A 132 17.93 -17.97 17.23
N VAL A 133 18.52 -19.15 17.06
CA VAL A 133 18.78 -19.71 15.73
C VAL A 133 17.47 -19.95 14.97
N THR A 134 16.45 -20.47 15.65
CA THR A 134 15.13 -20.71 15.04
C THR A 134 14.45 -19.41 14.61
N GLU A 135 14.49 -18.38 15.45
CA GLU A 135 13.98 -17.05 15.12
C GLU A 135 14.71 -16.45 13.94
N TYR A 136 16.04 -16.49 13.95
CA TYR A 136 16.86 -16.02 12.84
C TYR A 136 16.53 -16.73 11.52
N GLN A 137 16.41 -18.07 11.53
CA GLN A 137 16.06 -18.84 10.34
C GLN A 137 14.67 -18.49 9.81
N THR A 138 13.71 -18.29 10.70
CA THR A 138 12.34 -17.91 10.34
C THR A 138 12.31 -16.54 9.66
N GLN A 139 12.99 -15.56 10.25
CA GLN A 139 13.11 -14.23 9.68
C GLN A 139 13.87 -14.24 8.33
N ALA A 140 15.00 -14.96 8.27
CA ALA A 140 15.78 -15.07 7.06
C ALA A 140 15.01 -15.75 5.92
N LYS A 141 14.24 -16.79 6.23
CA LYS A 141 13.35 -17.46 5.26
C LYS A 141 12.30 -16.47 4.72
N TRP A 142 11.61 -15.75 5.61
CA TRP A 142 10.61 -14.76 5.23
C TRP A 142 11.19 -13.66 4.31
N PHE A 143 12.38 -13.14 4.63
CA PHE A 143 13.06 -12.13 3.79
C PHE A 143 13.55 -12.67 2.45
N ASN A 144 13.89 -13.96 2.36
CA ASN A 144 14.36 -14.56 1.13
C ASN A 144 13.22 -15.03 0.22
N ASP A 145 12.03 -15.26 0.78
CA ASP A 145 10.84 -15.75 0.08
C ASP A 145 9.92 -14.59 -0.34
N MET A 146 10.52 -13.50 -0.82
CA MET A 146 9.75 -12.38 -1.33
C MET A 146 9.10 -12.72 -2.66
N HIS A 147 7.83 -12.37 -2.78
CA HIS A 147 7.09 -12.52 -4.02
C HIS A 147 7.55 -11.53 -5.09
N ASP A 148 7.35 -11.91 -6.35
CA ASP A 148 7.58 -11.02 -7.47
C ASP A 148 6.63 -9.82 -7.40
N TYR A 149 7.17 -8.64 -7.68
CA TYR A 149 6.33 -7.46 -7.87
C TYR A 149 5.87 -7.37 -9.33
N PRO A 150 4.55 -7.46 -9.59
CA PRO A 150 4.02 -7.23 -10.93
C PRO A 150 4.39 -5.85 -11.44
N GLY A 151 4.75 -5.76 -12.72
CA GLY A 151 5.24 -4.50 -13.28
C GLY A 151 4.25 -3.35 -13.20
N GLY A 152 2.94 -3.60 -13.23
CA GLY A 152 1.93 -2.55 -13.06
C GLY A 152 1.96 -1.90 -11.67
N ILE A 153 2.22 -2.66 -10.61
CA ILE A 153 2.37 -2.06 -9.28
C ILE A 153 3.70 -1.31 -9.16
N VAL A 154 4.77 -1.82 -9.79
CA VAL A 154 6.06 -1.13 -9.82
C VAL A 154 5.94 0.21 -10.54
N GLN A 155 5.27 0.22 -11.71
CA GLN A 155 5.02 1.43 -12.48
C GLN A 155 4.24 2.48 -11.66
N ASP A 156 3.13 2.09 -11.06
CA ASP A 156 2.32 2.97 -10.21
C ASP A 156 3.13 3.50 -9.02
N PHE A 157 3.92 2.63 -8.41
CA PHE A 157 4.74 3.00 -7.25
C PHE A 157 5.82 4.01 -7.65
N VAL A 158 6.53 3.77 -8.74
CA VAL A 158 7.58 4.68 -9.24
C VAL A 158 6.98 6.02 -9.67
N ILE A 159 5.92 6.00 -10.46
CA ILE A 159 5.39 7.22 -11.08
C ILE A 159 4.52 8.01 -10.08
N ARG A 160 3.55 7.37 -9.44
CA ARG A 160 2.52 8.05 -8.66
C ARG A 160 2.95 8.27 -7.21
N VAL A 161 3.50 7.23 -6.58
CA VAL A 161 3.96 7.33 -5.18
C VAL A 161 5.33 7.98 -5.11
N GLY A 162 6.30 7.50 -5.89
CA GLY A 162 7.68 7.99 -5.88
C GLY A 162 7.83 9.37 -6.50
N LEU A 163 7.79 9.46 -7.83
CA LEU A 163 8.10 10.70 -8.56
C LEU A 163 7.05 11.79 -8.36
N ALA A 164 5.77 11.46 -8.44
CA ALA A 164 4.70 12.45 -8.27
C ALA A 164 4.32 12.70 -6.81
N ASN A 165 4.76 11.84 -5.88
CA ASN A 165 4.48 11.93 -4.46
C ASN A 165 2.99 12.21 -4.15
N GLN A 166 2.11 11.50 -4.83
CA GLN A 166 0.67 11.77 -4.80
C GLN A 166 0.06 11.47 -3.42
N MET A 167 0.57 10.45 -2.71
CA MET A 167 0.12 10.13 -1.36
C MET A 167 0.26 11.33 -0.43
N ALA A 168 1.43 11.96 -0.38
CA ALA A 168 1.67 13.13 0.47
C ALA A 168 0.80 14.35 0.12
N ARG A 169 0.21 14.37 -1.07
CA ARG A 169 -0.71 15.42 -1.52
C ARG A 169 -2.18 15.13 -1.16
N GLY A 170 -2.43 14.05 -0.44
CA GLY A 170 -3.78 13.66 -0.03
C GLY A 170 -4.65 13.06 -1.13
N ARG A 171 -4.08 12.72 -2.29
CA ARG A 171 -4.82 12.23 -3.46
C ARG A 171 -3.98 11.30 -4.30
N LEU A 172 -4.52 10.12 -4.65
CA LEU A 172 -3.89 9.17 -5.55
C LEU A 172 -4.81 8.82 -6.72
N ARG A 173 -4.28 8.92 -7.95
CA ARG A 173 -5.01 8.49 -9.17
C ARG A 173 -4.93 6.98 -9.31
N LEU A 174 -6.07 6.31 -9.45
CA LEU A 174 -6.21 4.86 -9.64
C LEU A 174 -6.54 4.49 -11.09
N GLY A 175 -7.26 5.34 -11.79
CA GLY A 175 -7.68 5.16 -13.18
C GLY A 175 -7.80 6.49 -13.91
N LYS A 176 -8.56 6.52 -15.02
CA LYS A 176 -8.82 7.77 -15.75
C LYS A 176 -9.60 8.76 -14.90
N ASP A 177 -10.68 8.27 -14.27
CA ASP A 177 -11.62 9.09 -13.49
C ASP A 177 -11.70 8.65 -12.03
N GLU A 178 -10.90 7.67 -11.61
CA GLU A 178 -10.92 7.13 -10.27
C GLU A 178 -9.73 7.65 -9.44
N HIS A 179 -10.05 8.11 -8.23
CA HIS A 179 -9.08 8.64 -7.29
C HIS A 179 -9.38 8.15 -5.87
N ALA A 180 -8.34 7.90 -5.11
CA ALA A 180 -8.42 7.84 -3.65
C ALA A 180 -8.19 9.25 -3.10
N LEU A 181 -9.12 9.74 -2.30
CA LEU A 181 -9.09 11.07 -1.67
C LEU A 181 -8.96 10.86 -0.16
N PHE A 182 -7.81 11.23 0.40
CA PHE A 182 -7.51 10.93 1.80
C PHE A 182 -8.18 11.90 2.77
N ASP A 183 -8.62 13.07 2.32
CA ASP A 183 -9.49 13.99 3.06
C ASP A 183 -10.91 13.44 3.32
N ARG A 184 -11.24 12.26 2.79
CA ARG A 184 -12.47 11.53 3.07
C ARG A 184 -12.31 10.48 4.18
N ILE A 185 -11.09 10.26 4.66
CA ILE A 185 -10.80 9.32 5.75
C ILE A 185 -11.05 10.04 7.07
N ASP A 186 -12.17 9.74 7.70
CA ASP A 186 -12.64 10.33 8.96
C ASP A 186 -12.67 9.36 10.13
N CYS A 187 -12.44 8.06 9.88
CA CYS A 187 -12.32 7.03 10.91
C CYS A 187 -11.07 7.22 11.78
N ALA A 188 -11.03 6.58 12.95
CA ALA A 188 -9.87 6.64 13.84
C ALA A 188 -8.59 6.11 13.15
N LEU A 189 -7.48 6.83 13.32
CA LEU A 189 -6.22 6.52 12.65
C LEU A 189 -5.07 6.45 13.65
N LEU A 190 -4.34 5.34 13.63
CA LEU A 190 -3.05 5.18 14.30
C LEU A 190 -1.95 5.04 13.26
N ALA A 191 -0.92 5.87 13.35
CA ALA A 191 0.28 5.70 12.55
C ALA A 191 1.48 5.40 13.45
N ILE A 192 2.21 4.32 13.14
CA ILE A 192 3.38 3.87 13.89
C ILE A 192 4.59 3.93 12.98
N ALA A 193 5.70 4.48 13.49
CA ALA A 193 6.98 4.54 12.80
C ALA A 193 8.10 3.93 13.63
N GLY A 194 9.09 3.33 12.97
CA GLY A 194 10.30 2.83 13.62
C GLY A 194 11.29 3.95 13.91
N LYS A 195 11.82 4.01 15.14
CA LYS A 195 12.77 5.04 15.57
C LYS A 195 14.05 5.07 14.73
N THR A 196 14.51 3.90 14.30
CA THR A 196 15.74 3.74 13.51
C THR A 196 15.47 3.27 12.08
N ASP A 197 14.22 3.45 11.60
CA ASP A 197 13.85 3.11 10.23
C ASP A 197 14.54 4.04 9.24
N ARG A 198 15.42 3.46 8.40
CA ARG A 198 16.17 4.16 7.35
C ARG A 198 15.48 4.12 5.99
N ILE A 199 14.45 3.29 5.85
CA ILE A 199 13.65 3.17 4.63
C ILE A 199 12.49 4.18 4.71
N VAL A 200 11.64 4.02 5.70
CA VAL A 200 10.50 4.92 5.95
C VAL A 200 10.80 5.74 7.20
N THR A 201 11.26 6.96 7.00
CA THR A 201 11.56 7.86 8.12
C THR A 201 10.28 8.19 8.90
N THR A 202 10.45 8.60 10.15
CA THR A 202 9.33 9.08 10.98
C THR A 202 8.58 10.23 10.32
N ALA A 203 9.28 11.13 9.63
CA ALA A 203 8.68 12.24 8.89
C ALA A 203 7.82 11.75 7.69
N ALA A 204 8.31 10.73 6.97
CA ALA A 204 7.57 10.13 5.86
C ALA A 204 6.27 9.48 6.31
N ALA A 205 6.29 8.75 7.43
CA ALA A 205 5.11 8.09 7.99
C ALA A 205 4.13 9.09 8.62
N ARG A 206 4.63 10.09 9.36
CA ARG A 206 3.81 11.08 10.07
C ARG A 206 2.92 11.90 9.14
N ARG A 207 3.31 12.07 7.88
CA ARG A 207 2.55 12.85 6.89
C ARG A 207 1.09 12.43 6.77
N VAL A 208 0.73 11.18 7.10
CA VAL A 208 -0.66 10.73 7.08
C VAL A 208 -1.59 11.59 7.94
N LEU A 209 -1.12 12.08 9.09
CA LEU A 209 -1.92 12.90 10.00
C LEU A 209 -2.39 14.22 9.39
N ASP A 210 -1.65 14.75 8.40
CA ASP A 210 -1.95 16.03 7.78
C ASP A 210 -2.89 15.93 6.58
N ILE A 211 -3.07 14.71 6.05
CA ILE A 211 -3.82 14.49 4.81
C ILE A 211 -5.17 13.83 5.01
N VAL A 212 -5.45 13.29 6.21
CA VAL A 212 -6.74 12.67 6.55
C VAL A 212 -7.63 13.65 7.32
N ALA A 213 -8.96 13.52 7.17
CA ALA A 213 -9.95 14.33 7.88
C ALA A 213 -10.21 13.88 9.32
N SER A 214 -9.74 12.68 9.69
CA SER A 214 -9.95 12.13 11.03
C SER A 214 -9.59 13.13 12.12
N GLN A 215 -10.43 13.24 13.13
CA GLN A 215 -10.17 14.03 14.35
C GLN A 215 -9.56 13.16 15.47
N ASP A 216 -9.74 11.83 15.38
CA ASP A 216 -9.15 10.84 16.29
C ASP A 216 -7.95 10.20 15.60
N LYS A 217 -6.79 10.82 15.75
CA LYS A 217 -5.55 10.37 15.08
C LYS A 217 -4.34 10.50 16.00
N ASP A 218 -3.61 9.40 16.10
CA ASP A 218 -2.42 9.27 16.93
C ASP A 218 -1.19 8.89 16.12
N PHE A 219 -0.02 9.29 16.61
CA PHE A 219 1.27 8.95 16.05
C PHE A 219 2.21 8.42 17.11
N MET A 220 2.76 7.22 16.90
CA MET A 220 3.69 6.59 17.81
C MET A 220 5.02 6.28 17.14
N ILE A 221 6.11 6.51 17.84
CA ILE A 221 7.45 6.10 17.44
C ILE A 221 7.88 4.95 18.35
N CYS A 222 8.02 3.75 17.74
CA CYS A 222 8.44 2.56 18.46
C CYS A 222 9.91 2.22 18.18
N PRO A 223 10.56 1.45 19.07
CA PRO A 223 11.91 0.93 18.83
C PRO A 223 11.99 0.11 17.54
N GLY A 224 13.17 0.04 16.96
CA GLY A 224 13.45 -0.77 15.78
C GLY A 224 13.56 0.02 14.47
N GLY A 225 14.14 -0.65 13.47
CA GLY A 225 14.19 -0.23 12.08
C GLY A 225 12.96 -0.67 11.31
N HIS A 226 13.02 -0.68 9.96
CA HIS A 226 11.85 -0.98 9.12
C HIS A 226 11.18 -2.32 9.48
N ALA A 227 11.91 -3.41 9.48
CA ALA A 227 11.38 -4.72 9.89
C ALA A 227 11.24 -4.84 11.40
N GLY A 228 12.18 -4.27 12.16
CA GLY A 228 12.22 -4.40 13.62
C GLY A 228 11.03 -3.79 14.33
N VAL A 229 10.45 -2.72 13.82
CA VAL A 229 9.25 -2.10 14.38
C VAL A 229 8.03 -3.02 14.30
N PHE A 230 8.03 -3.96 13.38
CA PHE A 230 6.93 -4.92 13.17
C PHE A 230 7.23 -6.30 13.75
N ALA A 231 8.44 -6.83 13.50
CA ALA A 231 8.83 -8.21 13.80
C ALA A 231 10.10 -8.33 14.67
N GLY A 232 10.58 -7.24 15.26
CA GLY A 232 11.73 -7.28 16.16
C GLY A 232 11.35 -7.78 17.56
N ARG A 233 12.36 -8.13 18.37
CA ARG A 233 12.17 -8.63 19.72
C ARG A 233 11.37 -7.70 20.62
N GLU A 234 11.53 -6.39 20.44
CA GLU A 234 10.82 -5.38 21.23
C GLU A 234 9.40 -5.07 20.69
N ALA A 235 9.05 -5.56 19.49
CA ALA A 235 7.76 -5.26 18.86
C ALA A 235 6.56 -5.75 19.67
N PRO A 236 6.57 -6.94 20.30
CA PRO A 236 5.47 -7.41 21.15
C PRO A 236 5.15 -6.43 22.29
N ASP A 237 6.19 -5.96 22.99
CA ASP A 237 6.06 -5.13 24.19
C ASP A 237 5.91 -3.63 23.86
N THR A 238 6.09 -3.24 22.61
CA THR A 238 6.03 -1.83 22.16
C THR A 238 4.95 -1.62 21.11
N THR A 239 5.22 -1.98 19.87
CA THR A 239 4.32 -1.74 18.72
C THR A 239 2.98 -2.46 18.90
N TRP A 240 3.01 -3.76 19.23
CA TRP A 240 1.81 -4.56 19.36
C TRP A 240 1.03 -4.25 20.64
N ALA A 241 1.71 -4.08 21.77
CA ALA A 241 1.07 -3.70 23.02
C ALA A 241 0.37 -2.35 22.87
N PHE A 242 1.04 -1.34 22.31
CA PHE A 242 0.45 -0.03 22.09
C PHE A 242 -0.72 -0.08 21.09
N ALA A 243 -0.58 -0.79 19.97
CA ALA A 243 -1.66 -0.93 18.99
C ALA A 243 -2.87 -1.65 19.59
N ALA A 244 -2.65 -2.70 20.39
CA ALA A 244 -3.72 -3.43 21.07
C ALA A 244 -4.47 -2.55 22.08
N ASP A 245 -3.75 -1.78 22.91
CA ASP A 245 -4.34 -0.85 23.87
C ASP A 245 -5.14 0.25 23.15
N TRP A 246 -4.56 0.86 22.13
CA TRP A 246 -5.21 1.86 21.30
C TRP A 246 -6.50 1.34 20.65
N LEU A 247 -6.47 0.13 20.11
CA LEU A 247 -7.63 -0.52 19.49
C LEU A 247 -8.67 -0.94 20.53
N SER A 248 -8.27 -1.38 21.73
CA SER A 248 -9.20 -1.83 22.76
C SER A 248 -10.21 -0.76 23.16
N SER A 249 -9.78 0.49 23.22
CA SER A 249 -10.64 1.64 23.52
C SER A 249 -11.58 2.02 22.37
N ARG A 250 -11.33 1.52 21.14
CA ARG A 250 -12.08 1.85 19.91
C ARG A 250 -12.84 0.66 19.32
N SER A 251 -12.70 -0.52 19.90
CA SER A 251 -13.30 -1.78 19.42
C SER A 251 -14.46 -2.26 20.29
N THR A 252 -15.09 -1.36 21.07
CA THR A 252 -16.26 -1.70 21.87
C THR A 252 -17.44 -2.06 20.96
N PRO A 253 -18.14 -3.20 21.23
CA PRO A 253 -19.30 -3.57 20.46
C PRO A 253 -20.35 -2.46 20.51
N ARG A 254 -20.67 -1.87 19.37
CA ARG A 254 -21.85 -1.03 19.25
C ARG A 254 -23.09 -1.91 19.14
N PRO A 255 -24.27 -1.48 19.68
CA PRO A 255 -25.50 -2.20 19.43
C PRO A 255 -25.69 -2.33 17.92
N ARG A 256 -25.89 -3.58 17.45
CA ARG A 256 -26.03 -3.92 16.03
C ARG A 256 -27.00 -2.93 15.36
N ARG A 257 -26.51 -2.13 14.41
CA ARG A 257 -27.38 -1.45 13.46
C ARG A 257 -28.16 -2.54 12.73
N ARG A 258 -29.51 -2.48 12.78
CA ARG A 258 -30.35 -3.40 11.99
C ARG A 258 -29.85 -3.33 10.54
N PRO A 259 -29.70 -4.47 9.86
CA PRO A 259 -29.33 -4.49 8.46
C PRO A 259 -30.29 -3.59 7.69
N VAL A 260 -29.78 -2.57 7.02
CA VAL A 260 -30.55 -1.85 6.03
C VAL A 260 -30.79 -2.87 4.92
N ALA A 261 -32.05 -3.33 4.80
CA ALA A 261 -32.42 -4.30 3.80
C ALA A 261 -32.03 -3.77 2.42
N ASN A 262 -31.12 -4.50 1.77
CA ASN A 262 -30.87 -4.48 0.32
C ASN A 262 -30.62 -3.10 -0.33
N ALA A 263 -29.41 -2.59 -0.22
CA ALA A 263 -28.84 -1.87 -1.35
C ALA A 263 -28.46 -2.93 -2.42
N LYS A 264 -29.31 -3.09 -3.44
CA LYS A 264 -28.97 -3.91 -4.62
C LYS A 264 -27.63 -3.39 -5.17
N PRO A 265 -26.69 -4.27 -5.56
CA PRO A 265 -25.51 -3.84 -6.28
C PRO A 265 -25.97 -3.05 -7.50
N GLN A 266 -25.52 -1.82 -7.66
CA GLN A 266 -25.70 -1.09 -8.90
C GLN A 266 -24.99 -1.89 -10.00
N ALA A 267 -25.79 -2.57 -10.82
CA ALA A 267 -25.30 -3.28 -11.99
C ALA A 267 -24.57 -2.28 -12.88
N ALA A 268 -23.31 -2.55 -13.13
CA ALA A 268 -22.51 -1.81 -14.11
C ALA A 268 -23.29 -1.76 -15.43
N VAL A 269 -23.66 -0.56 -15.86
CA VAL A 269 -24.32 -0.31 -17.12
C VAL A 269 -23.34 -0.70 -18.25
N ARG A 270 -23.50 -1.92 -18.74
CA ARG A 270 -22.77 -2.45 -19.88
C ARG A 270 -23.31 -1.72 -21.12
N LYS A 271 -22.66 -0.65 -21.57
CA LYS A 271 -22.94 -0.02 -22.84
C LYS A 271 -22.75 -1.05 -23.96
N LYS A 272 -23.86 -1.50 -24.55
CA LYS A 272 -23.87 -2.29 -25.78
C LYS A 272 -23.31 -1.41 -26.91
N SER A 273 -22.17 -1.79 -27.46
CA SER A 273 -21.68 -1.22 -28.70
C SER A 273 -22.57 -1.75 -29.85
N THR A 274 -23.38 -0.90 -30.42
CA THR A 274 -24.08 -1.18 -31.65
C THR A 274 -23.08 -1.07 -32.80
N SER A 275 -22.59 -2.21 -33.29
CA SER A 275 -21.88 -2.27 -34.57
C SER A 275 -22.91 -2.18 -35.68
N SER A 276 -22.97 -1.03 -36.36
CA SER A 276 -23.75 -0.91 -37.61
C SER A 276 -23.00 -1.63 -38.72
N ALA A 277 -23.51 -2.78 -39.10
CA ALA A 277 -23.08 -3.48 -40.29
C ALA A 277 -23.54 -2.70 -41.54
N ARG A 278 -22.61 -2.05 -42.20
CA ARG A 278 -22.83 -1.39 -43.48
C ARG A 278 -22.89 -2.42 -44.60
N LYS A 279 -24.10 -2.82 -44.96
CA LYS A 279 -24.44 -3.66 -46.11
C LYS A 279 -23.99 -2.97 -47.40
N ARG A 280 -22.91 -3.41 -48.04
CA ARG A 280 -22.60 -3.08 -49.44
C ARG A 280 -23.42 -3.97 -50.35
N ARG A 281 -24.41 -3.39 -51.02
CA ARG A 281 -25.12 -4.00 -52.16
C ARG A 281 -24.16 -4.04 -53.36
N GLY A 282 -23.93 -5.24 -53.86
CA GLY A 282 -23.33 -5.43 -55.15
C GLY A 282 -24.35 -5.10 -56.25
N ALA A 283 -23.94 -4.41 -57.26
CA ALA A 283 -24.62 -4.30 -58.52
C ALA A 283 -23.87 -5.12 -59.56
N SER A 284 -24.52 -6.11 -60.06
CA SER A 284 -24.16 -6.91 -61.25
C SER A 284 -24.50 -6.14 -62.52
N LYS A 285 -23.65 -6.21 -63.50
CA LYS A 285 -23.89 -6.19 -64.96
C LYS A 285 -22.53 -6.50 -65.57
N GLY A 286 -22.30 -7.50 -66.40
CA GLY A 286 -23.06 -8.06 -67.47
C GLY A 286 -22.33 -7.74 -68.77
N MET A 287 -22.04 -8.81 -69.59
CA MET A 287 -21.65 -8.81 -70.98
C MET A 287 -20.15 -8.57 -71.34
N ALA A 288 -19.47 -9.52 -71.80
CA ALA A 288 -19.31 -10.19 -73.08
C ALA A 288 -18.14 -11.20 -72.95
#